data_d46b230a1696ce67476edb53fe62ffa6
#
_entry.id   d46b230a1696ce67476edb53fe62ffa6
#
_cell.length_a   1.000
_cell.length_b   1.000
_cell.length_c   1.000
_cell.angle_alpha   90.00
_cell.angle_beta   90.00
_cell.angle_gamma   90.00
#
_symmetry.space_group_name_H-M   'P 1'
#
loop_
_entity.id
_entity.type
_entity.pdbx_description
1 polymer ?
#
loop_
_entity_poly.entity_id
_entity_poly.type
_entity_poly.pdbx_seq_one_letter_code
_entity_poly.pdbx_strand_id
1 'polypeptide(L)'
;LSIFQHILSGREKMSLKIEKKNEGTKDTVFLTGRLDTATAPELDAFAEKELLNTQELVLDFTGLEYISSAGLRVILKMQKFMNVKGTMKLIHVSDIIQDVFDITGFADILSIE
;
A
#
# COMPACT_ATOMS: atom_id res chain seq x y z
N LEU A 1 14.49 -25.79 -1.75
CA LEU A 1 14.04 -24.43 -1.59
C LEU A 1 13.11 -24.01 -2.72
N SER A 2 13.55 -24.23 -3.96
CA SER A 2 12.75 -23.84 -5.12
C SER A 2 11.43 -24.61 -5.21
N ILE A 3 11.43 -25.89 -4.85
CA ILE A 3 10.21 -26.71 -4.83
C ILE A 3 9.25 -26.16 -3.80
N PHE A 4 9.75 -25.80 -2.64
CA PHE A 4 8.94 -25.25 -1.57
C PHE A 4 8.30 -23.93 -2.00
N GLN A 5 9.10 -23.05 -2.60
CA GLN A 5 8.57 -21.78 -3.10
C GLN A 5 7.58 -21.98 -4.23
N HIS A 6 7.82 -22.96 -5.08
CA HIS A 6 6.92 -23.25 -6.17
C HIS A 6 5.55 -23.72 -5.64
N ILE A 7 5.56 -24.56 -4.62
CA ILE A 7 4.32 -24.99 -3.98
C ILE A 7 3.57 -23.81 -3.38
N LEU A 8 4.29 -22.86 -2.81
CA LEU A 8 3.69 -21.67 -2.22
C LEU A 8 3.27 -20.61 -3.23
N SER A 9 3.74 -20.70 -4.47
CA SER A 9 3.49 -19.66 -5.45
C SER A 9 2.00 -19.39 -5.69
N GLY A 10 1.15 -20.42 -5.61
CA GLY A 10 -0.29 -20.26 -5.72
C GLY A 10 -0.86 -19.41 -4.59
N ARG A 11 -0.31 -19.55 -3.39
CA ARG A 11 -0.72 -18.74 -2.24
C ARG A 11 -0.15 -17.33 -2.34
N GLU A 12 1.08 -17.21 -2.83
CA GLU A 12 1.72 -15.92 -3.02
C GLU A 12 0.97 -15.04 -3.99
N LYS A 13 0.29 -15.62 -4.97
CA LYS A 13 -0.56 -14.87 -5.90
C LYS A 13 -1.69 -14.17 -5.17
N MET A 14 -2.06 -14.66 -3.98
CA MET A 14 -3.11 -14.10 -3.14
C MET A 14 -2.55 -13.18 -2.06
N SER A 15 -1.25 -12.99 -2.02
CA SER A 15 -0.59 -12.18 -1.00
C SER A 15 -0.23 -10.81 -1.54
N LEU A 16 0.49 -10.06 -0.74
CA LEU A 16 0.93 -8.71 -1.09
C LEU A 16 2.44 -8.68 -1.26
N LYS A 17 2.88 -8.04 -2.33
CA LYS A 17 4.29 -7.74 -2.55
C LYS A 17 4.49 -6.25 -2.35
N ILE A 18 5.47 -5.87 -1.56
CA ILE A 18 5.78 -4.49 -1.24
C ILE A 18 7.22 -4.21 -1.67
N GLU A 19 7.40 -3.24 -2.55
CA GLU A 19 8.72 -2.83 -3.02
C GLU A 19 8.89 -1.34 -2.82
N LYS A 20 10.11 -0.92 -2.47
CA LYS A 20 10.39 0.49 -2.21
C LYS A 20 11.52 0.97 -3.11
N LYS A 21 11.35 2.15 -3.69
CA LYS A 21 12.39 2.88 -4.39
C LYS A 21 12.65 4.16 -3.62
N ASN A 22 13.87 4.34 -3.17
CA ASN A 22 14.26 5.52 -2.38
C ASN A 22 15.03 6.52 -3.23
N GLU A 23 14.68 7.79 -3.08
CA GLU A 23 15.36 8.91 -3.71
C GLU A 23 15.49 10.04 -2.69
N GLY A 24 16.51 9.98 -1.83
CA GLY A 24 16.69 10.95 -0.75
C GLY A 24 15.63 10.78 0.32
N THR A 25 14.79 11.80 0.52
CA THR A 25 13.67 11.73 1.47
C THR A 25 12.35 11.37 0.80
N LYS A 26 12.39 11.04 -0.50
CA LYS A 26 11.23 10.58 -1.25
C LYS A 26 11.29 9.07 -1.42
N ASP A 27 10.21 8.40 -1.05
CA ASP A 27 10.05 6.98 -1.27
C ASP A 27 8.82 6.71 -2.14
N THR A 28 9.00 5.82 -3.12
CA THR A 28 7.89 5.28 -3.90
C THR A 28 7.73 3.82 -3.47
N VAL A 29 6.53 3.48 -3.03
CA VAL A 29 6.22 2.12 -2.58
C VAL A 29 5.24 1.50 -3.58
N PHE A 30 5.65 0.37 -4.17
CA PHE A 30 4.87 -0.34 -5.17
C PHE A 30 4.14 -1.50 -4.48
N LEU A 31 2.82 -1.53 -4.60
CA LEU A 31 2.00 -2.57 -4.02
C LEU A 31 1.48 -3.47 -5.14
N THR A 32 1.68 -4.78 -5.00
CA THR A 32 1.23 -5.76 -5.98
C THR A 32 0.49 -6.88 -5.27
N GLY A 33 -0.66 -7.26 -5.80
CA GLY A 33 -1.47 -8.34 -5.26
C GLY A 33 -2.68 -7.87 -4.49
N ARG A 34 -2.84 -8.34 -3.27
CA ARG A 34 -4.04 -8.09 -2.46
C ARG A 34 -3.65 -7.44 -1.13
N LEU A 35 -4.32 -6.35 -0.82
CA LEU A 35 -4.19 -5.71 0.49
C LEU A 35 -5.45 -6.03 1.27
N ASP A 36 -5.41 -7.10 2.05
CA ASP A 36 -6.56 -7.63 2.77
C ASP A 36 -6.25 -7.81 4.25
N THR A 37 -7.13 -8.50 4.97
CA THR A 37 -7.00 -8.70 6.41
C THR A 37 -5.70 -9.44 6.76
N ALA A 38 -5.27 -10.37 5.92
CA ALA A 38 -4.05 -11.14 6.17
C ALA A 38 -2.79 -10.34 5.86
N THR A 39 -2.82 -9.47 4.86
CA THR A 39 -1.63 -8.73 4.40
C THR A 39 -1.53 -7.31 4.93
N ALA A 40 -2.63 -6.73 5.40
CA ALA A 40 -2.60 -5.38 5.96
C ALA A 40 -1.55 -5.22 7.07
N PRO A 41 -1.37 -6.18 8.00
CA PRO A 41 -0.31 -6.07 9.00
C PRO A 41 1.09 -6.02 8.39
N GLU A 42 1.31 -6.64 7.23
CA GLU A 42 2.61 -6.59 6.56
C GLU A 42 2.91 -5.19 6.08
N LEU A 43 1.93 -4.51 5.50
CA LEU A 43 2.12 -3.13 5.06
C LEU A 43 2.30 -2.19 6.25
N ASP A 44 1.54 -2.41 7.31
CA ASP A 44 1.65 -1.60 8.53
C ASP A 44 3.06 -1.71 9.13
N ALA A 45 3.58 -2.94 9.26
CA ALA A 45 4.92 -3.17 9.78
C ALA A 45 5.99 -2.58 8.86
N PHE A 46 5.80 -2.70 7.54
CA PHE A 46 6.70 -2.10 6.57
C PHE A 46 6.77 -0.59 6.76
N ALA A 47 5.61 0.06 6.88
CA ALA A 47 5.55 1.51 7.04
C ALA A 47 6.26 1.97 8.32
N GLU A 48 6.04 1.27 9.42
CA GLU A 48 6.66 1.61 10.69
C GLU A 48 8.18 1.48 10.67
N LYS A 49 8.69 0.53 9.89
CA LYS A 49 10.12 0.24 9.84
C LYS A 49 10.84 1.00 8.73
N GLU A 50 10.26 1.07 7.55
CA GLU A 50 10.96 1.53 6.36
C GLU A 50 10.69 2.98 5.98
N LEU A 51 9.70 3.62 6.58
CA LEU A 51 9.30 4.97 6.21
C LEU A 51 9.56 6.02 7.29
N LEU A 52 10.45 5.72 8.23
CA LEU A 52 10.74 6.63 9.37
C LEU A 52 11.27 7.98 8.92
N ASN A 53 12.10 8.00 7.89
CA ASN A 53 12.72 9.22 7.39
C ASN A 53 12.09 9.76 6.11
N THR A 54 10.98 9.18 5.70
CA THR A 54 10.30 9.57 4.47
C THR A 54 9.56 10.88 4.68
N GLN A 55 9.78 11.84 3.80
CA GLN A 55 9.06 13.10 3.82
C GLN A 55 8.08 13.23 2.66
N GLU A 56 8.34 12.52 1.59
CA GLU A 56 7.43 12.47 0.44
C GLU A 56 7.20 11.01 0.08
N LEU A 57 5.98 10.54 0.26
CA LEU A 57 5.61 9.15 -0.01
C LEU A 57 4.67 9.08 -1.18
N VAL A 58 5.01 8.21 -2.14
CA VAL A 58 4.14 7.88 -3.26
C VAL A 58 3.79 6.40 -3.14
N LEU A 59 2.50 6.08 -3.09
CA LEU A 59 2.04 4.70 -3.14
C LEU A 59 1.55 4.41 -4.56
N ASP A 60 2.21 3.47 -5.21
CA ASP A 60 1.86 3.08 -6.57
C ASP A 60 1.01 1.81 -6.53
N PHE A 61 -0.22 1.96 -7.00
CA PHE A 61 -1.24 0.91 -6.95
C PHE A 61 -1.36 0.12 -8.26
N THR A 62 -0.42 0.30 -9.19
CA THR A 62 -0.51 -0.35 -10.51
C THR A 62 -0.81 -1.84 -10.40
N GLY A 63 -0.14 -2.54 -9.49
CA GLY A 63 -0.29 -3.99 -9.35
C GLY A 63 -1.29 -4.42 -8.29
N LEU A 64 -1.97 -3.48 -7.63
CA LEU A 64 -2.89 -3.84 -6.56
C LEU A 64 -4.26 -4.21 -7.14
N GLU A 65 -4.72 -5.44 -6.83
CA GLU A 65 -5.95 -5.99 -7.40
C GLU A 65 -7.14 -5.92 -6.46
N TYR A 66 -6.89 -5.75 -5.16
CA TYR A 66 -7.96 -5.81 -4.16
C TYR A 66 -7.54 -5.07 -2.88
N ILE A 67 -8.51 -4.42 -2.25
CA ILE A 67 -8.29 -3.79 -0.96
C ILE A 67 -9.50 -4.07 -0.06
N SER A 68 -9.23 -4.48 1.18
CA SER A 68 -10.27 -4.72 2.19
C SER A 68 -10.35 -3.54 3.15
N SER A 69 -11.32 -3.60 4.07
CA SER A 69 -11.44 -2.58 5.11
C SER A 69 -10.20 -2.52 6.01
N ALA A 70 -9.56 -3.66 6.27
CA ALA A 70 -8.32 -3.68 7.04
C ALA A 70 -7.20 -2.97 6.28
N GLY A 71 -7.13 -3.17 4.95
CA GLY A 71 -6.18 -2.47 4.10
C GLY A 71 -6.44 -0.97 4.08
N LEU A 72 -7.70 -0.58 3.97
CA LEU A 72 -8.07 0.84 4.00
C LEU A 72 -7.62 1.52 5.29
N ARG A 73 -7.75 0.83 6.43
CA ARG A 73 -7.30 1.38 7.71
C ARG A 73 -5.80 1.64 7.73
N VAL A 74 -5.01 0.73 7.16
CA VAL A 74 -3.56 0.90 7.10
C VAL A 74 -3.21 2.08 6.20
N ILE A 75 -3.85 2.19 5.04
CA ILE A 75 -3.64 3.33 4.14
C ILE A 75 -3.95 4.65 4.85
N LEU A 76 -5.08 4.68 5.58
CA LEU A 76 -5.47 5.87 6.34
C LEU A 76 -4.45 6.19 7.45
N LYS A 77 -3.99 5.18 8.15
CA LYS A 77 -2.95 5.33 9.17
C LYS A 77 -1.68 5.91 8.59
N MET A 78 -1.27 5.43 7.41
CA MET A 78 -0.10 5.95 6.71
C MET A 78 -0.29 7.41 6.32
N GLN A 79 -1.49 7.78 5.85
CA GLN A 79 -1.79 9.17 5.50
C GLN A 79 -1.65 10.08 6.72
N LYS A 80 -2.20 9.67 7.86
CA LYS A 80 -2.09 10.45 9.09
C LYS A 80 -0.66 10.58 9.55
N PHE A 81 0.11 9.50 9.46
CA PHE A 81 1.52 9.49 9.82
C PHE A 81 2.30 10.46 8.92
N MET A 82 2.03 10.43 7.63
CA MET A 82 2.72 11.31 6.69
C MET A 82 2.30 12.77 6.81
N ASN A 83 1.06 13.04 7.18
CA ASN A 83 0.58 14.42 7.35
C ASN A 83 1.38 15.17 8.43
N VAL A 84 1.94 14.48 9.39
CA VAL A 84 2.73 15.09 10.47
C VAL A 84 4.10 15.54 9.99
N LYS A 85 4.66 14.86 8.98
CA LYS A 85 6.06 15.10 8.58
C LYS A 85 6.27 15.39 7.10
N GLY A 86 5.23 15.28 6.29
CA GLY A 86 5.39 15.50 4.86
C GLY A 86 4.12 15.27 4.09
N THR A 87 4.23 14.58 2.96
CA THR A 87 3.12 14.33 2.05
C THR A 87 3.03 12.86 1.65
N MET A 88 1.82 12.44 1.31
CA MET A 88 1.57 11.12 0.74
C MET A 88 0.58 11.27 -0.39
N LYS A 89 0.85 10.58 -1.50
CA LYS A 89 -0.10 10.51 -2.60
C LYS A 89 -0.18 9.10 -3.15
N LEU A 90 -1.33 8.77 -3.71
CA LEU A 90 -1.60 7.49 -4.35
C LEU A 90 -1.67 7.70 -5.84
N ILE A 91 -0.98 6.86 -6.61
CA ILE A 91 -1.01 6.92 -8.07
C ILE A 91 -1.43 5.57 -8.65
N HIS A 92 -1.94 5.61 -9.86
CA HIS A 92 -2.33 4.43 -10.64
C HIS A 92 -3.39 3.59 -9.90
N VAL A 93 -4.33 4.25 -9.26
CA VAL A 93 -5.44 3.58 -8.59
C VAL A 93 -6.42 3.09 -9.64
N SER A 94 -6.76 1.79 -9.61
CA SER A 94 -7.71 1.22 -10.54
C SER A 94 -9.13 1.71 -10.26
N ASP A 95 -10.02 1.61 -11.25
CA ASP A 95 -11.41 2.04 -11.08
C ASP A 95 -12.11 1.30 -9.95
N ILE A 96 -11.84 0.00 -9.81
CA ILE A 96 -12.45 -0.80 -8.74
C ILE A 96 -12.02 -0.31 -7.37
N ILE A 97 -10.74 -0.01 -7.19
CA ILE A 97 -10.23 0.48 -5.91
C ILE A 97 -10.66 1.92 -5.69
N GLN A 98 -10.70 2.73 -6.74
CA GLN A 98 -11.21 4.10 -6.63
C GLN A 98 -12.66 4.10 -6.15
N ASP A 99 -13.48 3.16 -6.65
CA ASP A 99 -14.87 3.03 -6.21
C ASP A 99 -14.95 2.75 -4.71
N VAL A 100 -14.05 1.92 -4.19
CA VAL A 100 -14.00 1.63 -2.75
C VAL A 100 -13.68 2.91 -1.97
N PHE A 101 -12.71 3.69 -2.43
CA PHE A 101 -12.38 4.97 -1.77
C PHE A 101 -13.56 5.94 -1.82
N ASP A 102 -14.27 5.99 -2.94
CA ASP A 102 -15.41 6.88 -3.10
C ASP A 102 -16.57 6.49 -2.18
N ILE A 103 -16.90 5.19 -2.15
CA ILE A 103 -18.01 4.68 -1.34
C ILE A 103 -17.73 4.85 0.16
N THR A 104 -16.50 4.66 0.58
CA THR A 104 -16.13 4.77 1.99
C THR A 104 -15.88 6.20 2.44
N GLY A 105 -15.81 7.16 1.51
CA GLY A 105 -15.46 8.54 1.82
C GLY A 105 -13.97 8.78 1.95
N PHE A 106 -13.15 7.77 1.78
CA PHE A 106 -11.69 7.91 1.93
C PHE A 106 -11.08 8.75 0.82
N ALA A 107 -11.75 8.85 -0.33
CA ALA A 107 -11.27 9.69 -1.43
C ALA A 107 -11.10 11.15 -1.01
N ASP A 108 -11.91 11.63 -0.04
CA ASP A 108 -11.81 12.99 0.45
C ASP A 108 -10.63 13.21 1.41
N ILE A 109 -10.08 12.13 1.95
CA ILE A 109 -8.99 12.18 2.92
C ILE A 109 -7.64 11.94 2.25
N LEU A 110 -7.64 11.13 1.20
CA LEU A 110 -6.43 10.72 0.50
C LEU A 110 -6.15 11.63 -0.69
N SER A 111 -4.87 11.82 -1.01
CA SER A 111 -4.45 12.53 -2.21
C SER A 111 -4.26 11.50 -3.32
N ILE A 112 -5.22 11.40 -4.22
CA ILE A 112 -5.23 10.43 -5.31
C ILE A 112 -5.01 11.16 -6.62
N GLU A 113 -4.04 10.66 -7.40
CA GLU A 113 -3.72 11.24 -8.71
C GLU A 113 -3.95 10.27 -9.84
#